data_88cd14e162b2651446ec79f7d966860c
#
_entry.id   88cd14e162b2651446ec79f7d966860c
#
_cell.length_a   1.000
_cell.length_b   1.000
_cell.length_c   1.000
_cell.angle_alpha   90.00
_cell.angle_beta   90.00
_cell.angle_gamma   90.00
#
_symmetry.space_group_name_H-M   'P 1'
#
loop_
_entity.id
_entity.type
_entity.pdbx_description
1 polymer ?
#
loop_
_entity_poly.entity_id
_entity_poly.type
_entity_poly.pdbx_seq_one_letter_code
_entity_poly.pdbx_strand_id
1 'polypeptide(L)'
;MTKLAIHGGNPIRVKPFPAYITVGKEEKKAVCEVIDSGCLSKYLGIWHEQFNGGEQVQALEKEWSEYFGVKHAIAVNSCTSGIYCAVGATGIEPNEEVIVSPYTMSASATAPLVYNAIPVFADIEENYYCLDPEDVERKITSKTRAIIIVDIFGQPYDVHAINSIAKKYN
;
A
#
# COMPACT_ATOMS: atom_id res chain seq x y z
N MET A 1 -19.51 33.50 18.43
CA MET A 1 -18.84 32.23 18.08
C MET A 1 -19.89 31.16 17.91
N THR A 2 -19.91 30.46 16.79
CA THR A 2 -20.83 29.35 16.53
C THR A 2 -20.49 28.19 17.47
N LYS A 3 -21.49 27.68 18.16
CA LYS A 3 -21.37 26.57 19.11
C LYS A 3 -21.03 25.27 18.35
N LEU A 4 -20.00 24.55 18.78
CA LEU A 4 -19.65 23.28 18.16
C LEU A 4 -20.78 22.25 18.33
N ALA A 5 -20.95 21.35 17.35
CA ALA A 5 -21.98 20.30 17.38
C ALA A 5 -21.90 19.43 18.65
N ILE A 6 -20.70 19.06 19.09
CA ILE A 6 -20.47 18.28 20.31
C ILE A 6 -20.97 19.00 21.58
N HIS A 7 -21.10 20.32 21.54
CA HIS A 7 -21.63 21.12 22.64
C HIS A 7 -23.09 21.55 22.39
N GLY A 8 -23.80 20.89 21.48
CA GLY A 8 -25.21 21.16 21.15
C GLY A 8 -25.41 22.26 20.09
N GLY A 9 -24.41 22.56 19.27
CA GLY A 9 -24.57 23.33 18.04
C GLY A 9 -25.08 22.46 16.87
N ASN A 10 -25.34 23.09 15.73
CA ASN A 10 -25.74 22.36 14.54
C ASN A 10 -24.56 21.63 13.91
N PRO A 11 -24.67 20.31 13.63
CA PRO A 11 -23.62 19.59 12.91
C PRO A 11 -23.57 20.05 11.44
N ILE A 12 -22.38 20.06 10.86
CA ILE A 12 -22.14 20.35 9.44
C ILE A 12 -22.90 19.34 8.56
N ARG A 13 -22.96 18.10 9.01
CA ARG A 13 -23.67 17.01 8.32
C ARG A 13 -24.62 16.34 9.28
N VAL A 14 -25.90 16.28 8.90
CA VAL A 14 -26.95 15.54 9.64
C VAL A 14 -27.29 14.21 8.99
N LYS A 15 -26.98 14.03 7.70
CA LYS A 15 -27.20 12.78 6.98
C LYS A 15 -25.96 11.89 7.10
N PRO A 16 -26.07 10.66 7.62
CA PRO A 16 -24.96 9.72 7.67
C PRO A 16 -24.36 9.47 6.28
N PHE A 17 -23.08 9.11 6.22
CA PHE A 17 -22.51 8.58 5.01
C PHE A 17 -23.22 7.27 4.65
N PRO A 18 -23.45 6.99 3.35
CA PRO A 18 -24.02 5.71 2.93
C PRO A 18 -23.09 4.58 3.37
N ALA A 19 -23.67 3.42 3.68
CA ALA A 19 -22.87 2.24 3.95
C ALA A 19 -22.05 1.86 2.70
N TYR A 20 -20.77 1.57 2.90
CA TYR A 20 -19.90 1.10 1.84
C TYR A 20 -20.14 -0.39 1.58
N ILE A 21 -21.10 -0.69 0.70
CA ILE A 21 -21.47 -2.05 0.33
C ILE A 21 -20.99 -2.28 -1.10
N THR A 22 -19.94 -3.08 -1.25
CA THR A 22 -19.31 -3.42 -2.53
C THR A 22 -19.45 -4.88 -2.91
N VAL A 23 -19.99 -5.71 -2.01
CA VAL A 23 -20.20 -7.15 -2.25
C VAL A 23 -21.67 -7.42 -2.52
N GLY A 24 -21.97 -8.00 -3.65
CA GLY A 24 -23.33 -8.23 -4.12
C GLY A 24 -23.55 -9.61 -4.76
N LYS A 25 -24.43 -9.63 -5.74
CA LYS A 25 -24.82 -10.87 -6.44
C LYS A 25 -23.72 -11.40 -7.36
N GLU A 26 -22.91 -10.50 -7.92
CA GLU A 26 -21.83 -10.84 -8.86
C GLU A 26 -20.69 -11.55 -8.12
N GLU A 27 -20.27 -11.02 -6.98
CA GLU A 27 -19.25 -11.63 -6.14
C GLU A 27 -19.72 -12.97 -5.58
N LYS A 28 -21.00 -13.04 -5.15
CA LYS A 28 -21.60 -14.30 -4.69
C LYS A 28 -21.56 -15.37 -5.80
N LYS A 29 -21.91 -15.01 -7.03
CA LYS A 29 -21.86 -15.91 -8.18
C LYS A 29 -20.45 -16.40 -8.43
N ALA A 30 -19.47 -15.50 -8.51
CA ALA A 30 -18.07 -15.83 -8.76
C ALA A 30 -17.50 -16.78 -7.68
N VAL A 31 -17.82 -16.53 -6.41
CA VAL A 31 -17.39 -17.43 -5.32
C VAL A 31 -18.03 -18.81 -5.43
N CYS A 32 -19.33 -18.91 -5.77
CA CYS A 32 -20.00 -20.18 -5.98
C CYS A 32 -19.35 -20.96 -7.14
N GLU A 33 -19.04 -20.32 -8.25
CA GLU A 33 -18.36 -20.95 -9.39
C GLU A 33 -16.99 -21.54 -9.01
N VAL A 34 -16.22 -20.82 -8.18
CA VAL A 34 -14.94 -21.34 -7.67
C VAL A 34 -15.16 -22.56 -6.76
N ILE A 35 -16.15 -22.53 -5.88
CA ILE A 35 -16.49 -23.67 -5.01
C ILE A 35 -16.94 -24.87 -5.83
N ASP A 36 -17.82 -24.66 -6.80
CA ASP A 36 -18.37 -25.70 -7.68
C ASP A 36 -17.28 -26.35 -8.55
N SER A 37 -16.23 -25.63 -8.88
CA SER A 37 -15.06 -26.15 -9.60
C SER A 37 -14.27 -27.19 -8.79
N GLY A 38 -14.46 -27.25 -7.46
CA GLY A 38 -13.69 -28.10 -6.54
C GLY A 38 -12.23 -27.68 -6.38
N CYS A 39 -11.78 -26.57 -7.01
CA CYS A 39 -10.40 -26.11 -6.98
C CYS A 39 -10.28 -24.74 -6.30
N LEU A 40 -10.12 -24.75 -4.98
CA LEU A 40 -10.05 -23.52 -4.17
C LEU A 40 -8.69 -22.82 -4.20
N SER A 41 -7.64 -23.51 -4.66
CA SER A 41 -6.28 -22.95 -4.74
C SER A 41 -5.47 -23.67 -5.82
N LYS A 42 -4.63 -22.89 -6.53
CA LYS A 42 -3.64 -23.39 -7.50
C LYS A 42 -2.26 -22.76 -7.21
N TYR A 43 -1.84 -22.80 -5.95
CA TYR A 43 -0.51 -22.37 -5.52
C TYR A 43 0.29 -23.58 -5.04
N LEU A 44 0.71 -24.42 -6.00
CA LEU A 44 1.58 -25.54 -5.70
C LEU A 44 3.05 -25.09 -5.64
N GLY A 45 3.80 -25.60 -4.67
CA GLY A 45 5.23 -25.30 -4.50
C GLY A 45 6.17 -26.01 -5.50
N ILE A 46 5.70 -26.31 -6.70
CA ILE A 46 6.45 -26.96 -7.77
C ILE A 46 6.24 -26.22 -9.10
N TRP A 47 7.15 -26.33 -10.04
CA TRP A 47 6.97 -25.84 -11.39
C TRP A 47 5.90 -26.61 -12.13
N HIS A 48 4.69 -26.07 -12.14
CA HIS A 48 3.49 -26.65 -12.75
C HIS A 48 2.56 -25.50 -13.15
N GLU A 49 1.60 -25.76 -14.03
CA GLU A 49 0.57 -24.75 -14.40
C GLU A 49 -0.22 -24.20 -13.20
N GLN A 50 -0.29 -24.97 -12.13
CA GLN A 50 -0.94 -24.59 -10.86
C GLN A 50 0.02 -23.86 -9.88
N PHE A 51 1.16 -23.36 -10.33
CA PHE A 51 2.09 -22.60 -9.50
C PHE A 51 1.63 -21.14 -9.29
N ASN A 52 0.99 -20.55 -10.30
CA ASN A 52 0.69 -19.13 -10.36
C ASN A 52 -0.72 -18.74 -9.86
N GLY A 53 -1.35 -19.58 -9.07
CA GLY A 53 -2.70 -19.33 -8.57
C GLY A 53 -3.83 -19.80 -9.52
N GLY A 54 -5.06 -19.63 -9.07
CA GLY A 54 -6.27 -20.01 -9.81
C GLY A 54 -6.62 -18.99 -10.90
N GLU A 55 -7.60 -19.35 -11.72
CA GLU A 55 -8.03 -18.54 -12.88
C GLU A 55 -8.49 -17.14 -12.48
N GLN A 56 -9.21 -16.99 -11.37
CA GLN A 56 -9.68 -15.70 -10.89
C GLN A 56 -8.53 -14.79 -10.45
N VAL A 57 -7.50 -15.34 -9.81
CA VAL A 57 -6.30 -14.58 -9.42
C VAL A 57 -5.52 -14.14 -10.63
N GLN A 58 -5.29 -15.04 -11.59
CA GLN A 58 -4.59 -14.73 -12.83
C GLN A 58 -5.34 -13.69 -13.67
N ALA A 59 -6.69 -13.77 -13.73
CA ALA A 59 -7.52 -12.78 -14.39
C ALA A 59 -7.39 -11.40 -13.72
N LEU A 60 -7.45 -11.34 -12.38
CA LEU A 60 -7.27 -10.10 -11.63
C LEU A 60 -5.91 -9.47 -11.92
N GLU A 61 -4.82 -10.25 -11.85
CA GLU A 61 -3.47 -9.75 -12.11
C GLU A 61 -3.32 -9.19 -13.52
N LYS A 62 -3.91 -9.88 -14.50
CA LYS A 62 -3.92 -9.44 -15.90
C LYS A 62 -4.72 -8.15 -16.08
N GLU A 63 -5.97 -8.12 -15.64
CA GLU A 63 -6.86 -6.96 -15.76
C GLU A 63 -6.27 -5.74 -15.03
N TRP A 64 -5.67 -5.94 -13.85
CA TRP A 64 -5.00 -4.89 -13.10
C TRP A 64 -3.82 -4.31 -13.87
N SER A 65 -2.97 -5.17 -14.43
CA SER A 65 -1.82 -4.71 -15.21
C SER A 65 -2.23 -3.94 -16.47
N GLU A 66 -3.28 -4.40 -17.15
CA GLU A 66 -3.84 -3.73 -18.32
C GLU A 66 -4.47 -2.37 -17.96
N TYR A 67 -5.26 -2.32 -16.87
CA TYR A 67 -5.95 -1.12 -16.43
C TYR A 67 -4.98 0.01 -16.02
N PHE A 68 -3.93 -0.31 -15.31
CA PHE A 68 -2.94 0.65 -14.85
C PHE A 68 -1.76 0.84 -15.80
N GLY A 69 -1.68 0.09 -16.90
CA GLY A 69 -0.59 0.17 -17.86
C GLY A 69 0.77 -0.24 -17.27
N VAL A 70 0.76 -1.14 -16.28
CA VAL A 70 1.97 -1.67 -15.64
C VAL A 70 2.33 -3.02 -16.25
N LYS A 71 3.62 -3.37 -16.21
CA LYS A 71 4.11 -4.60 -16.85
C LYS A 71 3.66 -5.87 -16.14
N HIS A 72 3.58 -5.82 -14.81
CA HIS A 72 3.23 -6.95 -13.96
C HIS A 72 2.36 -6.51 -12.81
N ALA A 73 1.46 -7.38 -12.37
CA ALA A 73 0.71 -7.29 -11.12
C ALA A 73 0.79 -8.65 -10.42
N ILE A 74 0.90 -8.65 -9.11
CA ILE A 74 0.99 -9.86 -8.28
C ILE A 74 0.01 -9.70 -7.12
N ALA A 75 -0.96 -10.61 -7.06
CA ALA A 75 -1.93 -10.64 -5.97
C ALA A 75 -1.30 -11.26 -4.72
N VAL A 76 -1.51 -10.61 -3.59
CA VAL A 76 -1.07 -11.06 -2.27
C VAL A 76 -2.24 -11.08 -1.30
N ASN A 77 -2.10 -11.76 -0.18
CA ASN A 77 -3.18 -11.93 0.80
C ASN A 77 -3.48 -10.65 1.62
N SER A 78 -2.60 -9.66 1.59
CA SER A 78 -2.78 -8.38 2.30
C SER A 78 -1.87 -7.29 1.76
N CYS A 79 -2.23 -6.02 1.99
CA CYS A 79 -1.34 -4.89 1.70
C CYS A 79 -0.01 -5.01 2.46
N THR A 80 -0.03 -5.48 3.71
CA THR A 80 1.19 -5.71 4.50
C THR A 80 2.14 -6.69 3.79
N SER A 81 1.63 -7.80 3.27
CA SER A 81 2.44 -8.75 2.48
C SER A 81 2.98 -8.10 1.19
N GLY A 82 2.18 -7.24 0.55
CA GLY A 82 2.61 -6.47 -0.61
C GLY A 82 3.79 -5.55 -0.28
N ILE A 83 3.72 -4.84 0.85
CA ILE A 83 4.83 -3.97 1.31
C ILE A 83 6.08 -4.80 1.61
N TYR A 84 5.93 -5.97 2.26
CA TYR A 84 7.07 -6.88 2.50
C TYR A 84 7.72 -7.31 1.19
N CYS A 85 6.93 -7.74 0.21
CA CYS A 85 7.46 -8.12 -1.11
C CYS A 85 8.13 -6.94 -1.80
N ALA A 86 7.55 -5.73 -1.75
CA ALA A 86 8.12 -4.54 -2.36
C ALA A 86 9.46 -4.16 -1.73
N VAL A 87 9.56 -4.16 -0.39
CA VAL A 87 10.80 -3.89 0.33
C VAL A 87 11.87 -4.93 -0.03
N GLY A 88 11.53 -6.22 -0.02
CA GLY A 88 12.46 -7.27 -0.42
C GLY A 88 12.93 -7.14 -1.87
N ALA A 89 12.04 -6.72 -2.77
CA ALA A 89 12.38 -6.51 -4.19
C ALA A 89 13.39 -5.38 -4.44
N THR A 90 13.58 -4.46 -3.48
CA THR A 90 14.65 -3.44 -3.56
C THR A 90 16.05 -4.03 -3.37
N GLY A 91 16.15 -5.30 -2.96
CA GLY A 91 17.43 -5.94 -2.61
C GLY A 91 18.02 -5.40 -1.30
N ILE A 92 17.16 -4.99 -0.36
CA ILE A 92 17.58 -4.42 0.92
C ILE A 92 18.41 -5.43 1.75
N GLU A 93 19.46 -4.93 2.35
CA GLU A 93 20.36 -5.70 3.21
C GLU A 93 20.19 -5.33 4.69
N PRO A 94 20.59 -6.20 5.64
CA PRO A 94 20.56 -5.86 7.06
C PRO A 94 21.32 -4.58 7.39
N ASN A 95 20.75 -3.74 8.26
CA ASN A 95 21.25 -2.42 8.67
C ASN A 95 21.19 -1.33 7.58
N GLU A 96 20.65 -1.61 6.40
CA GLU A 96 20.24 -0.55 5.48
C GLU A 96 18.99 0.16 6.01
N GLU A 97 18.73 1.35 5.50
CA GLU A 97 17.68 2.24 6.00
C GLU A 97 16.53 2.38 4.99
N VAL A 98 15.31 2.43 5.51
CA VAL A 98 14.11 2.77 4.73
C VAL A 98 13.43 3.95 5.39
N ILE A 99 13.27 5.04 4.64
CA ILE A 99 12.56 6.23 5.13
C ILE A 99 11.06 5.95 5.07
N VAL A 100 10.37 6.24 6.18
CA VAL A 100 8.92 5.99 6.35
C VAL A 100 8.25 7.16 7.07
N SER A 101 6.94 7.32 6.88
CA SER A 101 6.15 8.28 7.64
C SER A 101 5.83 7.75 9.05
N PRO A 102 5.85 8.60 10.09
CA PRO A 102 5.30 8.25 11.40
C PRO A 102 3.77 8.29 11.44
N TYR A 103 3.13 8.92 10.46
CA TYR A 103 1.68 9.09 10.38
C TYR A 103 1.06 8.16 9.34
N THR A 104 1.06 6.87 9.64
CA THR A 104 0.48 5.81 8.79
C THR A 104 0.26 4.54 9.61
N MET A 105 -0.25 3.49 8.95
CA MET A 105 -0.30 2.15 9.53
C MET A 105 1.12 1.65 9.87
N SER A 106 1.25 0.99 11.01
CA SER A 106 2.54 0.43 11.47
C SER A 106 3.21 -0.50 10.47
N ALA A 107 2.45 -1.10 9.55
CA ALA A 107 2.98 -1.97 8.50
C ALA A 107 4.09 -1.31 7.66
N SER A 108 4.01 -0.01 7.40
CA SER A 108 5.04 0.73 6.67
C SER A 108 6.38 0.73 7.40
N ALA A 109 6.36 0.89 8.73
CA ALA A 109 7.57 0.88 9.55
C ALA A 109 8.03 -0.53 9.92
N THR A 110 7.12 -1.52 9.98
CA THR A 110 7.50 -2.89 10.32
C THR A 110 7.99 -3.71 9.13
N ALA A 111 7.68 -3.31 7.90
CA ALA A 111 8.15 -4.01 6.72
C ALA A 111 9.68 -4.06 6.59
N PRO A 112 10.45 -2.99 6.79
CA PRO A 112 11.91 -3.04 6.81
C PRO A 112 12.47 -3.99 7.87
N LEU A 113 11.83 -4.07 9.05
CA LEU A 113 12.28 -4.91 10.16
C LEU A 113 12.33 -6.40 9.81
N VAL A 114 11.48 -6.86 8.89
CA VAL A 114 11.47 -8.26 8.41
C VAL A 114 12.81 -8.63 7.76
N TYR A 115 13.51 -7.65 7.20
CA TYR A 115 14.82 -7.79 6.55
C TYR A 115 15.98 -7.34 7.45
N ASN A 116 15.75 -7.13 8.75
CA ASN A 116 16.73 -6.54 9.68
C ASN A 116 17.22 -5.15 9.22
N ALA A 117 16.43 -4.45 8.43
CA ALA A 117 16.68 -3.07 8.04
C ALA A 117 16.07 -2.08 9.05
N ILE A 118 16.47 -0.84 8.98
CA ILE A 118 16.15 0.19 9.96
C ILE A 118 15.11 1.16 9.37
N PRO A 119 13.89 1.24 9.92
CA PRO A 119 12.96 2.30 9.55
C PRO A 119 13.45 3.65 10.10
N VAL A 120 13.64 4.61 9.22
CA VAL A 120 14.00 5.99 9.56
C VAL A 120 12.78 6.87 9.37
N PHE A 121 12.32 7.52 10.43
CA PHE A 121 11.13 8.36 10.35
C PHE A 121 11.48 9.75 9.81
N ALA A 122 10.81 10.15 8.72
CA ALA A 122 10.77 11.51 8.25
C ALA A 122 9.40 12.13 8.59
N ASP A 123 9.38 13.42 8.90
CA ASP A 123 8.17 14.12 9.31
C ASP A 123 7.16 14.29 8.17
N ILE A 124 5.97 14.73 8.49
CA ILE A 124 4.88 15.04 7.56
C ILE A 124 4.76 16.56 7.39
N GLU A 125 4.34 16.98 6.19
CA GLU A 125 4.02 18.38 5.96
C GLU A 125 2.64 18.76 6.55
N GLU A 126 2.45 20.02 6.90
CA GLU A 126 1.32 20.47 7.74
C GLU A 126 -0.04 20.49 7.00
N ASN A 127 -0.05 20.59 5.66
CA ASN A 127 -1.29 20.86 4.94
C ASN A 127 -2.04 19.57 4.55
N TYR A 128 -1.32 18.54 4.15
CA TYR A 128 -1.88 17.31 3.60
C TYR A 128 -1.49 16.05 4.38
N TYR A 129 -0.57 16.17 5.35
CA TYR A 129 -0.10 15.09 6.23
C TYR A 129 0.63 13.96 5.50
N CYS A 130 1.07 14.19 4.27
CA CYS A 130 1.98 13.31 3.55
C CYS A 130 3.43 13.53 4.00
N LEU A 131 4.35 12.64 3.62
CA LEU A 131 5.78 12.83 3.91
C LEU A 131 6.27 14.18 3.40
N ASP A 132 6.97 14.92 4.26
CA ASP A 132 7.64 16.16 3.91
C ASP A 132 8.91 15.88 3.09
N PRO A 133 8.96 16.30 1.81
CA PRO A 133 10.13 16.07 0.96
C PRO A 133 11.42 16.67 1.53
N GLU A 134 11.35 17.81 2.23
CA GLU A 134 12.53 18.44 2.83
C GLU A 134 13.07 17.62 3.98
N ASP A 135 12.19 17.03 4.81
CA ASP A 135 12.65 16.16 5.90
C ASP A 135 13.12 14.81 5.36
N VAL A 136 12.47 14.27 4.33
CA VAL A 136 12.97 13.08 3.62
C VAL A 136 14.41 13.30 3.16
N GLU A 137 14.70 14.43 2.49
CA GLU A 137 16.04 14.70 2.00
C GLU A 137 17.07 14.85 3.14
N ARG A 138 16.68 15.49 4.25
CA ARG A 138 17.53 15.61 5.45
C ARG A 138 17.87 14.27 6.11
N LYS A 139 17.00 13.27 5.97
CA LYS A 139 17.15 11.95 6.58
C LYS A 139 17.93 10.95 5.71
N ILE A 140 18.22 11.28 4.45
CA ILE A 140 18.97 10.39 3.57
C ILE A 140 20.43 10.26 4.07
N THR A 141 20.88 9.04 4.15
CA THR A 141 22.26 8.66 4.47
C THR A 141 22.82 7.74 3.38
N SER A 142 24.10 7.38 3.51
CA SER A 142 24.71 6.36 2.62
C SER A 142 24.12 4.96 2.78
N LYS A 143 23.26 4.74 3.78
CA LYS A 143 22.56 3.48 4.05
C LYS A 143 21.12 3.48 3.55
N THR A 144 20.59 4.62 3.15
CA THR A 144 19.21 4.73 2.68
C THR A 144 19.04 3.95 1.38
N ARG A 145 18.14 2.96 1.39
CA ARG A 145 17.86 2.09 0.25
C ARG A 145 16.55 2.40 -0.42
N ALA A 146 15.55 2.80 0.35
CA ALA A 146 14.20 3.05 -0.18
C ALA A 146 13.44 4.07 0.67
N ILE A 147 12.36 4.60 0.09
CA ILE A 147 11.39 5.44 0.76
C ILE A 147 10.02 4.78 0.60
N ILE A 148 9.32 4.52 1.70
CA ILE A 148 7.93 4.08 1.68
C ILE A 148 7.03 5.29 1.87
N ILE A 149 6.23 5.58 0.85
CA ILE A 149 5.33 6.72 0.84
C ILE A 149 3.90 6.20 0.91
N VAL A 150 3.06 6.94 1.61
CA VAL A 150 1.64 6.64 1.76
C VAL A 150 0.81 7.85 1.37
N ASP A 151 -0.11 7.65 0.42
CA ASP A 151 -1.17 8.59 0.09
C ASP A 151 -2.23 8.56 1.19
N ILE A 152 -1.94 9.26 2.30
CA ILE A 152 -2.75 9.17 3.51
C ILE A 152 -4.20 9.61 3.24
N PHE A 153 -5.17 8.79 3.61
CA PHE A 153 -6.59 9.00 3.33
C PHE A 153 -6.95 9.27 1.87
N GLY A 154 -6.09 8.84 0.93
CA GLY A 154 -6.26 9.08 -0.51
C GLY A 154 -5.76 10.46 -0.97
N GLN A 155 -5.02 11.19 -0.11
CA GLN A 155 -4.36 12.44 -0.47
C GLN A 155 -3.03 12.13 -1.15
N PRO A 156 -2.83 12.51 -2.43
CA PRO A 156 -1.55 12.30 -3.11
C PRO A 156 -0.42 13.11 -2.46
N TYR A 157 0.74 12.47 -2.31
CA TYR A 157 1.98 13.13 -1.92
C TYR A 157 2.59 13.94 -3.08
N ASP A 158 3.58 14.79 -2.80
CA ASP A 158 4.33 15.47 -3.85
C ASP A 158 5.26 14.49 -4.58
N VAL A 159 4.71 13.83 -5.61
CA VAL A 159 5.43 12.86 -6.44
C VAL A 159 6.63 13.46 -7.16
N HIS A 160 6.56 14.74 -7.55
CA HIS A 160 7.64 15.38 -8.29
C HIS A 160 8.84 15.67 -7.38
N ALA A 161 8.60 16.20 -6.20
CA ALA A 161 9.65 16.44 -5.21
C ALA A 161 10.34 15.13 -4.79
N ILE A 162 9.57 14.12 -4.39
CA ILE A 162 10.12 12.83 -3.95
C ILE A 162 10.89 12.13 -5.07
N ASN A 163 10.35 12.11 -6.29
CA ASN A 163 11.07 11.51 -7.42
C ASN A 163 12.34 12.26 -7.79
N SER A 164 12.38 13.57 -7.58
CA SER A 164 13.60 14.39 -7.78
C SER A 164 14.67 14.02 -6.76
N ILE A 165 14.26 13.84 -5.49
CA ILE A 165 15.14 13.39 -4.42
C ILE A 165 15.66 11.97 -4.73
N ALA A 166 14.78 11.04 -5.06
CA ALA A 166 15.17 9.67 -5.40
C ALA A 166 16.18 9.64 -6.55
N LYS A 167 15.99 10.43 -7.60
CA LYS A 167 16.93 10.53 -8.72
C LYS A 167 18.27 11.18 -8.34
N LYS A 168 18.28 12.11 -7.39
CA LYS A 168 19.49 12.80 -6.93
C LYS A 168 20.40 11.86 -6.15
N TYR A 169 19.83 10.95 -5.39
CA TYR A 169 20.57 10.05 -4.51
C TYR A 169 20.72 8.62 -5.07
N ASN A 170 20.15 8.33 -6.25
CA ASN A 170 20.23 7.09 -7.02
C ASN A 170 19.54 5.92 -6.32
#